data_8c07a4ea0d3e9808fc61a4f15265f77b
#
_entry.id   8c07a4ea0d3e9808fc61a4f15265f77b
#
_cell.length_a   1.000
_cell.length_b   1.000
_cell.length_c   1.000
_cell.angle_alpha   90.00
_cell.angle_beta   90.00
_cell.angle_gamma   90.00
#
_symmetry.space_group_name_H-M   'P 1'
#
loop_
_entity.id
_entity.type
_entity.pdbx_description
1 polymer ?
#
loop_
_entity_poly.entity_id
_entity_poly.type
_entity_poly.pdbx_seq_one_letter_code
_entity_poly.pdbx_strand_id
1 'polypeptide(L)'
;MHFQHLTYWQDKAKNSAIETRLFINGAYCDAADNATFETVNPATQQTLANVARGKQADVDRAVQAARAVFERGDWSQASPAQRKAVLNTLADLMERHSEELALLETLDTGKPIRHSLRDDIPGAARAIRWYAEAADKVYGEVAPTGPGELAMIVREPIGVVAAIVPWNFPLLLACWKLGPALIAGNSVVLKPSEKSPLTALRLAGLAKEAGLPDGVLNVISGYGHEAGQALALHPEVEVLTFTGSTRTGKQLLKDAGESNMKRVWLEAGGKSANIIFADCPDLDKAVSATAAGIFYNQGQVCIAGTRLLLEDSIADDFLARLKAQARHWQPGDPLDPDSTMGMLIDAAHADTVHTFIREGTRKGTLLLDGREQ
;
A
#
# COMPACT_ATOMS: atom_id res chain seq x y z
N MET A 1 9.47 0.43 -22.58
CA MET A 1 9.11 1.74 -21.98
C MET A 1 10.37 2.59 -22.02
N HIS A 2 10.34 3.77 -22.65
CA HIS A 2 11.45 4.71 -22.57
C HIS A 2 11.27 5.54 -21.29
N PHE A 3 12.23 5.46 -20.39
CA PHE A 3 12.23 6.31 -19.19
C PHE A 3 12.85 7.67 -19.53
N GLN A 4 12.32 8.72 -18.90
CA GLN A 4 12.90 10.05 -18.94
C GLN A 4 14.24 10.07 -18.19
N HIS A 5 15.15 10.98 -18.55
CA HIS A 5 16.45 11.10 -17.91
C HIS A 5 16.39 11.64 -16.47
N LEU A 6 17.43 11.41 -15.69
CA LEU A 6 17.55 11.88 -14.30
C LEU A 6 17.21 13.38 -14.15
N THR A 7 17.74 14.24 -15.03
CA THR A 7 17.49 15.69 -14.97
C THR A 7 16.00 16.03 -15.14
N TYR A 8 15.26 15.31 -15.96
CA TYR A 8 13.82 15.47 -16.08
C TYR A 8 13.10 15.22 -14.74
N TRP A 9 13.44 14.14 -14.06
CA TRP A 9 12.82 13.78 -12.80
C TRP A 9 13.20 14.75 -11.68
N GLN A 10 14.45 15.20 -11.64
CA GLN A 10 14.92 16.20 -10.69
C GLN A 10 14.20 17.55 -10.88
N ASP A 11 14.03 17.99 -12.11
CA ASP A 11 13.30 19.24 -12.41
C ASP A 11 11.81 19.09 -12.11
N LYS A 12 11.22 17.95 -12.44
CA LYS A 12 9.81 17.66 -12.11
C LYS A 12 9.61 17.64 -10.59
N ALA A 13 10.52 17.04 -9.82
CA ALA A 13 10.46 17.01 -8.36
C ALA A 13 10.50 18.42 -7.74
N LYS A 14 11.37 19.30 -8.24
CA LYS A 14 11.47 20.69 -7.77
C LYS A 14 10.21 21.52 -8.03
N ASN A 15 9.49 21.23 -9.12
CA ASN A 15 8.33 22.00 -9.59
C ASN A 15 6.99 21.36 -9.26
N SER A 16 6.97 20.18 -8.62
CA SER A 16 5.73 19.49 -8.29
C SER A 16 5.03 20.15 -7.09
N ALA A 17 3.76 20.47 -7.26
CA ALA A 17 2.91 20.84 -6.15
C ALA A 17 2.51 19.56 -5.37
N ILE A 18 2.76 19.55 -4.07
CA ILE A 18 2.44 18.43 -3.18
C ILE A 18 1.20 18.78 -2.38
N GLU A 19 0.15 17.97 -2.47
CA GLU A 19 -1.01 18.10 -1.56
C GLU A 19 -0.64 17.54 -0.18
N THR A 20 -0.92 18.30 0.85
CA THR A 20 -0.49 18.01 2.22
C THR A 20 -1.65 17.96 3.22
N ARG A 21 -2.85 18.33 2.80
CA ARG A 21 -4.03 18.43 3.66
C ARG A 21 -4.76 17.08 3.75
N LEU A 22 -5.52 16.90 4.81
CA LEU A 22 -6.49 15.81 4.92
C LEU A 22 -7.54 15.93 3.80
N PHE A 23 -8.15 14.82 3.44
CA PHE A 23 -9.29 14.83 2.51
C PHE A 23 -10.53 14.28 3.22
N ILE A 24 -11.49 15.13 3.49
CA ILE A 24 -12.71 14.79 4.23
C ILE A 24 -13.92 15.32 3.49
N ASN A 25 -14.93 14.48 3.29
CA ASN A 25 -16.20 14.85 2.66
C ASN A 25 -16.02 15.58 1.31
N GLY A 26 -15.14 15.04 0.46
CA GLY A 26 -14.90 15.55 -0.87
C GLY A 26 -14.05 16.82 -0.95
N ALA A 27 -13.43 17.28 0.13
CA ALA A 27 -12.62 18.49 0.16
C ALA A 27 -11.30 18.30 0.93
N TYR A 28 -10.26 18.97 0.46
CA TYR A 28 -9.03 19.10 1.21
C TYR A 28 -9.19 20.11 2.35
N CYS A 29 -8.74 19.73 3.53
CA CYS A 29 -8.81 20.56 4.73
C CYS A 29 -7.61 20.33 5.66
N ASP A 30 -7.29 21.34 6.47
CA ASP A 30 -6.28 21.21 7.50
C ASP A 30 -6.78 20.33 8.66
N ALA A 31 -5.84 19.83 9.48
CA ALA A 31 -6.17 19.15 10.72
C ALA A 31 -6.93 20.10 11.67
N ALA A 32 -7.82 19.58 12.49
CA ALA A 32 -8.69 20.35 13.37
C ALA A 32 -7.93 21.30 14.32
N ASP A 33 -6.71 20.93 14.70
CA ASP A 33 -5.82 21.72 15.55
C ASP A 33 -4.66 22.38 14.75
N ASN A 34 -4.71 22.34 13.42
CA ASN A 34 -3.67 22.81 12.51
C ASN A 34 -2.30 22.13 12.71
N ALA A 35 -2.24 21.00 13.41
CA ALA A 35 -0.99 20.28 13.59
C ALA A 35 -0.51 19.64 12.28
N THR A 36 0.80 19.60 12.09
CA THR A 36 1.46 18.97 10.95
C THR A 36 2.56 18.01 11.42
N PHE A 37 3.04 17.20 10.50
CA PHE A 37 4.28 16.43 10.64
C PHE A 37 5.06 16.50 9.32
N GLU A 38 6.36 16.36 9.41
CA GLU A 38 7.22 16.37 8.23
C GLU A 38 7.21 15.00 7.55
N THR A 39 7.01 14.97 6.22
CA THR A 39 7.43 13.83 5.40
C THR A 39 8.81 14.10 4.82
N VAL A 40 9.69 13.11 4.83
CA VAL A 40 11.12 13.26 4.53
C VAL A 40 11.49 12.36 3.37
N ASN A 41 12.25 12.90 2.42
CA ASN A 41 12.81 12.10 1.33
C ASN A 41 13.91 11.17 1.88
N PRO A 42 13.75 9.84 1.80
CA PRO A 42 14.73 8.89 2.30
C PRO A 42 16.12 9.02 1.67
N ALA A 43 16.22 9.49 0.42
CA ALA A 43 17.47 9.61 -0.31
C ALA A 43 18.28 10.84 0.09
N THR A 44 17.61 11.96 0.36
CA THR A 44 18.27 13.24 0.64
C THR A 44 18.22 13.63 2.12
N GLN A 45 17.35 13.00 2.89
CA GLN A 45 17.03 13.34 4.28
C GLN A 45 16.45 14.76 4.43
N GLN A 46 15.97 15.34 3.34
CA GLN A 46 15.34 16.66 3.34
C GLN A 46 13.83 16.52 3.51
N THR A 47 13.22 17.46 4.20
CA THR A 47 11.76 17.58 4.31
C THR A 47 11.17 17.83 2.93
N LEU A 48 10.23 16.96 2.51
CA LEU A 48 9.46 17.13 1.29
C LEU A 48 8.31 18.13 1.51
N ALA A 49 7.59 17.96 2.60
CA ALA A 49 6.43 18.75 2.94
C ALA A 49 6.04 18.63 4.41
N ASN A 50 5.28 19.62 4.90
CA ASN A 50 4.57 19.54 6.18
C ASN A 50 3.13 19.06 5.92
N VAL A 51 2.83 17.83 6.30
CA VAL A 51 1.56 17.15 6.06
C VAL A 51 0.65 17.31 7.27
N ALA A 52 -0.65 17.52 7.06
CA ALA A 52 -1.64 17.64 8.12
C ALA A 52 -1.64 16.40 9.02
N ARG A 53 -1.58 16.60 10.34
CA ARG A 53 -1.55 15.56 11.37
C ARG A 53 -2.94 15.35 11.92
N GLY A 54 -3.70 14.47 11.28
CA GLY A 54 -5.02 14.07 11.72
C GLY A 54 -4.98 13.32 13.06
N LYS A 55 -5.93 13.65 13.94
CA LYS A 55 -6.13 13.05 15.26
C LYS A 55 -7.58 12.63 15.44
N GLN A 56 -7.99 12.32 16.68
CA GLN A 56 -9.36 11.87 17.00
C GLN A 56 -10.46 12.72 16.36
N ALA A 57 -10.40 14.06 16.51
CA ALA A 57 -11.42 14.96 15.97
C ALA A 57 -11.54 14.89 14.43
N ASP A 58 -10.43 14.66 13.74
CA ASP A 58 -10.40 14.51 12.28
C ASP A 58 -10.95 13.16 11.86
N VAL A 59 -10.63 12.12 12.61
CA VAL A 59 -11.17 10.77 12.42
C VAL A 59 -12.69 10.79 12.62
N ASP A 60 -13.19 11.44 13.67
CA ASP A 60 -14.62 11.57 13.93
C ASP A 60 -15.33 12.28 12.76
N ARG A 61 -14.79 13.40 12.26
CA ARG A 61 -15.32 14.11 11.09
C ARG A 61 -15.36 13.20 9.84
N ALA A 62 -14.29 12.44 9.61
CA ALA A 62 -14.19 11.54 8.45
C ALA A 62 -15.17 10.36 8.54
N VAL A 63 -15.29 9.75 9.71
CA VAL A 63 -16.24 8.65 9.93
C VAL A 63 -17.67 9.14 9.84
N GLN A 64 -17.99 10.31 10.40
CA GLN A 64 -19.32 10.93 10.26
C GLN A 64 -19.67 11.22 8.79
N ALA A 65 -18.72 11.75 8.00
CA ALA A 65 -18.95 11.97 6.57
C ALA A 65 -19.19 10.66 5.82
N ALA A 66 -18.36 9.63 6.12
CA ALA A 66 -18.50 8.29 5.56
C ALA A 66 -19.85 7.63 5.92
N ARG A 67 -20.29 7.77 7.17
CA ARG A 67 -21.59 7.27 7.66
C ARG A 67 -22.74 7.98 6.97
N ALA A 68 -22.72 9.30 6.93
CA ALA A 68 -23.78 10.10 6.36
C ALA A 68 -24.02 9.77 4.87
N VAL A 69 -22.98 9.65 4.05
CA VAL A 69 -23.13 9.28 2.63
C VAL A 69 -23.58 7.84 2.45
N PHE A 70 -23.13 6.93 3.32
CA PHE A 70 -23.56 5.54 3.32
C PHE A 70 -25.06 5.41 3.59
N GLU A 71 -25.58 6.10 4.61
CA GLU A 71 -26.98 6.08 5.01
C GLU A 71 -27.91 6.78 3.99
N ARG A 72 -27.44 7.84 3.33
CA ARG A 72 -28.19 8.45 2.22
C ARG A 72 -28.36 7.53 1.01
N GLY A 73 -27.48 6.53 0.87
CA GLY A 73 -27.53 5.61 -0.25
C GLY A 73 -26.82 6.09 -1.53
N ASP A 74 -26.15 7.23 -1.49
CA ASP A 74 -25.52 7.83 -2.68
C ASP A 74 -24.54 6.88 -3.38
N TRP A 75 -23.90 6.00 -2.62
CA TRP A 75 -22.98 4.98 -3.10
C TRP A 75 -23.43 3.56 -2.75
N SER A 76 -23.89 3.34 -1.53
CA SER A 76 -24.30 2.01 -1.04
C SER A 76 -25.45 1.41 -1.85
N GLN A 77 -26.34 2.26 -2.37
CA GLN A 77 -27.48 1.87 -3.21
C GLN A 77 -27.25 2.12 -4.71
N ALA A 78 -26.10 2.68 -5.10
CA ALA A 78 -25.74 2.82 -6.50
C ALA A 78 -25.65 1.45 -7.17
N SER A 79 -26.08 1.35 -8.43
CA SER A 79 -26.02 0.09 -9.16
C SER A 79 -24.57 -0.40 -9.33
N PRO A 80 -24.35 -1.72 -9.44
CA PRO A 80 -23.01 -2.26 -9.76
C PRO A 80 -22.38 -1.61 -11.00
N ALA A 81 -23.18 -1.31 -12.03
CA ALA A 81 -22.71 -0.66 -13.25
C ALA A 81 -22.22 0.78 -13.01
N GLN A 82 -22.91 1.55 -12.17
CA GLN A 82 -22.48 2.90 -11.80
C GLN A 82 -21.16 2.87 -11.01
N ARG A 83 -21.07 2.00 -9.98
CA ARG A 83 -19.84 1.83 -9.20
C ARG A 83 -18.65 1.39 -10.08
N LYS A 84 -18.88 0.43 -11.00
CA LYS A 84 -17.91 -0.02 -11.98
C LYS A 84 -17.41 1.14 -12.87
N ALA A 85 -18.32 1.97 -13.38
CA ALA A 85 -17.95 3.09 -14.25
C ALA A 85 -17.03 4.09 -13.54
N VAL A 86 -17.37 4.48 -12.29
CA VAL A 86 -16.55 5.41 -11.49
C VAL A 86 -15.16 4.81 -11.18
N LEU A 87 -15.09 3.55 -10.78
CA LEU A 87 -13.79 2.93 -10.47
C LEU A 87 -12.93 2.73 -11.72
N ASN A 88 -13.51 2.43 -12.88
CA ASN A 88 -12.75 2.39 -14.14
C ASN A 88 -12.23 3.79 -14.52
N THR A 89 -13.05 4.84 -14.37
CA THR A 89 -12.60 6.23 -14.56
C THR A 89 -11.46 6.59 -13.60
N LEU A 90 -11.52 6.15 -12.34
CA LEU A 90 -10.41 6.34 -11.38
C LEU A 90 -9.14 5.65 -11.87
N ALA A 91 -9.22 4.41 -12.33
CA ALA A 91 -8.07 3.69 -12.88
C ALA A 91 -7.48 4.40 -14.10
N ASP A 92 -8.31 4.92 -15.01
CA ASP A 92 -7.88 5.71 -16.16
C ASP A 92 -7.19 7.02 -15.76
N LEU A 93 -7.68 7.68 -14.71
CA LEU A 93 -7.05 8.88 -14.13
C LEU A 93 -5.69 8.54 -13.52
N MET A 94 -5.58 7.44 -12.78
CA MET A 94 -4.31 7.00 -12.23
C MET A 94 -3.27 6.72 -13.33
N GLU A 95 -3.66 6.10 -14.44
CA GLU A 95 -2.79 5.85 -15.59
C GLU A 95 -2.39 7.16 -16.27
N ARG A 96 -3.30 8.11 -16.47
CA ARG A 96 -3.00 9.44 -17.02
C ARG A 96 -2.05 10.26 -16.16
N HIS A 97 -2.13 10.12 -14.84
CA HIS A 97 -1.28 10.78 -13.85
C HIS A 97 -0.11 9.91 -13.38
N SER A 98 0.25 8.88 -14.16
CA SER A 98 1.25 7.88 -13.74
C SER A 98 2.60 8.48 -13.38
N GLU A 99 3.09 9.47 -14.11
CA GLU A 99 4.37 10.13 -13.80
C GLU A 99 4.32 10.96 -12.51
N GLU A 100 3.21 11.67 -12.26
CA GLU A 100 2.99 12.42 -11.03
C GLU A 100 2.97 11.47 -9.82
N LEU A 101 2.15 10.43 -9.90
CA LEU A 101 2.00 9.45 -8.84
C LEU A 101 3.31 8.68 -8.58
N ALA A 102 4.03 8.27 -9.64
CA ALA A 102 5.30 7.58 -9.50
C ALA A 102 6.38 8.46 -8.88
N LEU A 103 6.40 9.74 -9.22
CA LEU A 103 7.32 10.70 -8.59
C LEU A 103 7.03 10.85 -7.10
N LEU A 104 5.77 11.05 -6.70
CA LEU A 104 5.37 11.12 -5.29
C LEU A 104 5.72 9.84 -4.53
N GLU A 105 5.47 8.66 -5.13
CA GLU A 105 5.83 7.36 -4.56
C GLU A 105 7.33 7.25 -4.31
N THR A 106 8.14 7.64 -5.31
CA THR A 106 9.62 7.59 -5.24
C THR A 106 10.17 8.56 -4.19
N LEU A 107 9.66 9.80 -4.16
CA LEU A 107 10.11 10.81 -3.20
C LEU A 107 9.79 10.41 -1.75
N ASP A 108 8.62 9.85 -1.52
CA ASP A 108 8.14 9.46 -0.19
C ASP A 108 8.80 8.16 0.34
N THR A 109 9.16 7.24 -0.56
CA THR A 109 9.61 5.89 -0.16
C THR A 109 11.09 5.62 -0.39
N GLY A 110 11.78 6.44 -1.20
CA GLY A 110 13.15 6.18 -1.63
C GLY A 110 13.29 5.05 -2.66
N LYS A 111 12.20 4.54 -3.20
CA LYS A 111 12.15 3.51 -4.25
C LYS A 111 12.59 4.08 -5.60
N PRO A 112 13.32 3.31 -6.46
CA PRO A 112 13.67 3.77 -7.79
C PRO A 112 12.45 4.13 -8.63
N ILE A 113 12.50 5.28 -9.31
CA ILE A 113 11.43 5.81 -10.17
C ILE A 113 10.99 4.81 -11.25
N ARG A 114 11.93 3.99 -11.75
CA ARG A 114 11.62 2.93 -12.70
C ARG A 114 10.66 1.87 -12.14
N HIS A 115 10.76 1.56 -10.85
CA HIS A 115 9.88 0.59 -10.19
C HIS A 115 8.50 1.19 -9.95
N SER A 116 8.44 2.43 -9.47
CA SER A 116 7.18 3.14 -9.30
C SER A 116 6.40 3.23 -10.62
N LEU A 117 7.07 3.63 -11.72
CA LEU A 117 6.44 3.78 -13.04
C LEU A 117 6.05 2.45 -13.69
N ARG A 118 6.90 1.42 -13.59
CA ARG A 118 6.69 0.16 -14.30
C ARG A 118 5.75 -0.77 -13.55
N ASP A 119 5.86 -0.78 -12.23
CA ASP A 119 5.24 -1.81 -11.41
C ASP A 119 4.13 -1.27 -10.51
N ASP A 120 4.41 -0.25 -9.68
CA ASP A 120 3.52 0.16 -8.59
C ASP A 120 2.28 0.89 -9.10
N ILE A 121 2.46 1.95 -9.89
CA ILE A 121 1.31 2.74 -10.36
C ILE A 121 0.44 1.93 -11.31
N PRO A 122 0.98 1.23 -12.33
CA PRO A 122 0.16 0.35 -13.15
C PRO A 122 -0.47 -0.81 -12.36
N GLY A 123 0.23 -1.33 -11.34
CA GLY A 123 -0.30 -2.35 -10.43
C GLY A 123 -1.49 -1.86 -9.63
N ALA A 124 -1.41 -0.64 -9.11
CA ALA A 124 -2.48 0.02 -8.37
C ALA A 124 -3.71 0.28 -9.26
N ALA A 125 -3.52 0.83 -10.46
CA ALA A 125 -4.60 1.06 -11.42
C ALA A 125 -5.27 -0.27 -11.85
N ARG A 126 -4.46 -1.31 -12.13
CA ARG A 126 -5.00 -2.65 -12.44
C ARG A 126 -5.80 -3.23 -11.29
N ALA A 127 -5.40 -3.02 -10.04
CA ALA A 127 -6.15 -3.50 -8.88
C ALA A 127 -7.54 -2.86 -8.82
N ILE A 128 -7.63 -1.54 -8.95
CA ILE A 128 -8.93 -0.83 -8.99
C ILE A 128 -9.79 -1.36 -10.16
N ARG A 129 -9.22 -1.48 -11.37
CA ARG A 129 -9.92 -1.98 -12.56
C ARG A 129 -10.39 -3.42 -12.37
N TRP A 130 -9.56 -4.28 -11.80
CA TRP A 130 -9.92 -5.68 -11.55
C TRP A 130 -11.15 -5.80 -10.64
N TYR A 131 -11.19 -5.03 -9.54
CA TYR A 131 -12.36 -5.02 -8.66
C TYR A 131 -13.57 -4.36 -9.31
N ALA A 132 -13.39 -3.32 -10.12
CA ALA A 132 -14.46 -2.73 -10.92
C ALA A 132 -15.12 -3.78 -11.83
N GLU A 133 -14.31 -4.61 -12.50
CA GLU A 133 -14.79 -5.70 -13.36
C GLU A 133 -15.43 -6.85 -12.57
N ALA A 134 -15.18 -6.98 -11.27
CA ALA A 134 -15.83 -7.97 -10.41
C ALA A 134 -17.25 -7.59 -9.97
N ALA A 135 -17.69 -6.36 -10.22
CA ALA A 135 -18.98 -5.81 -9.75
C ALA A 135 -20.19 -6.66 -10.07
N ASP A 136 -20.23 -7.23 -11.28
CA ASP A 136 -21.32 -8.04 -11.81
C ASP A 136 -21.06 -9.57 -11.67
N LYS A 137 -20.05 -9.97 -10.89
CA LYS A 137 -19.63 -11.37 -10.71
C LYS A 137 -19.79 -11.87 -9.29
N VAL A 138 -20.26 -11.01 -8.38
CA VAL A 138 -20.53 -11.37 -6.98
C VAL A 138 -22.04 -11.60 -6.84
N TYR A 139 -22.45 -12.86 -6.94
CA TYR A 139 -23.86 -13.25 -6.89
C TYR A 139 -24.34 -13.49 -5.47
N GLY A 140 -25.66 -13.32 -5.27
CA GLY A 140 -26.39 -13.93 -4.17
C GLY A 140 -26.65 -15.41 -4.41
N GLU A 141 -27.27 -16.08 -3.45
CA GLU A 141 -27.55 -17.51 -3.51
C GLU A 141 -29.03 -17.75 -3.18
N VAL A 142 -29.60 -18.81 -3.72
CA VAL A 142 -30.92 -19.31 -3.34
C VAL A 142 -30.70 -20.55 -2.47
N ALA A 143 -31.15 -20.50 -1.22
CA ALA A 143 -31.04 -21.63 -0.31
C ALA A 143 -32.14 -22.66 -0.55
N PRO A 144 -31.88 -23.96 -0.32
CA PRO A 144 -32.92 -24.98 -0.42
C PRO A 144 -33.97 -24.80 0.67
N THR A 145 -35.24 -24.82 0.26
CA THR A 145 -36.41 -24.69 1.15
C THR A 145 -37.49 -25.69 0.77
N GLY A 146 -38.57 -25.76 1.56
CA GLY A 146 -39.74 -26.57 1.27
C GLY A 146 -40.64 -25.97 0.17
N PRO A 147 -41.62 -26.73 -0.33
CA PRO A 147 -42.58 -26.21 -1.31
C PRO A 147 -43.31 -24.98 -0.80
N GLY A 148 -43.35 -23.92 -1.59
CA GLY A 148 -44.01 -22.65 -1.25
C GLY A 148 -43.17 -21.63 -0.49
N GLU A 149 -41.90 -21.94 -0.24
CA GLU A 149 -40.91 -21.05 0.43
C GLU A 149 -39.79 -20.67 -0.51
N LEU A 150 -39.27 -19.44 -0.38
CA LEU A 150 -38.10 -18.94 -1.09
C LEU A 150 -37.19 -18.26 -0.08
N ALA A 151 -35.95 -18.78 0.07
CA ALA A 151 -34.91 -18.15 0.87
C ALA A 151 -33.72 -17.72 -0.02
N MET A 152 -33.31 -16.47 0.12
CA MET A 152 -32.21 -15.89 -0.65
C MET A 152 -31.12 -15.38 0.29
N ILE A 153 -29.88 -15.60 -0.11
CA ILE A 153 -28.71 -14.96 0.52
C ILE A 153 -28.35 -13.75 -0.32
N VAL A 154 -28.54 -12.57 0.25
CA VAL A 154 -28.27 -11.29 -0.40
C VAL A 154 -26.96 -10.73 0.14
N ARG A 155 -26.12 -10.16 -0.73
CA ARG A 155 -24.89 -9.50 -0.36
C ARG A 155 -25.11 -7.99 -0.32
N GLU A 156 -24.85 -7.39 0.82
CA GLU A 156 -25.05 -5.96 1.07
C GLU A 156 -23.75 -5.30 1.54
N PRO A 157 -23.55 -3.99 1.25
CA PRO A 157 -22.44 -3.25 1.84
C PRO A 157 -22.58 -3.21 3.37
N ILE A 158 -21.43 -3.27 4.07
CA ILE A 158 -21.43 -3.41 5.53
C ILE A 158 -21.46 -2.06 6.27
N GLY A 159 -21.02 -0.98 5.63
CA GLY A 159 -20.95 0.34 6.27
C GLY A 159 -19.65 1.08 6.04
N VAL A 160 -19.07 1.59 7.11
CA VAL A 160 -17.79 2.33 7.09
C VAL A 160 -16.61 1.37 7.30
N VAL A 161 -15.66 1.40 6.38
CA VAL A 161 -14.43 0.61 6.40
C VAL A 161 -13.25 1.51 6.73
N ALA A 162 -12.52 1.24 7.82
CA ALA A 162 -11.21 1.81 8.08
C ALA A 162 -10.15 1.02 7.33
N ALA A 163 -9.37 1.66 6.47
CA ALA A 163 -8.26 1.07 5.73
C ALA A 163 -6.94 1.68 6.19
N ILE A 164 -6.07 0.89 6.81
CA ILE A 164 -4.75 1.35 7.29
C ILE A 164 -3.67 0.64 6.49
N VAL A 165 -2.78 1.40 5.84
CA VAL A 165 -1.78 0.88 4.92
C VAL A 165 -0.36 1.25 5.32
N PRO A 166 0.64 0.41 5.00
CA PRO A 166 2.04 0.64 5.30
C PRO A 166 2.71 1.56 4.27
N TRP A 167 4.01 1.77 4.47
CA TRP A 167 4.84 2.70 3.71
C TRP A 167 5.55 2.09 2.48
N ASN A 168 5.66 0.76 2.38
CA ASN A 168 6.52 0.12 1.37
C ASN A 168 5.93 0.05 -0.05
N PHE A 169 4.61 0.02 -0.18
CA PHE A 169 3.85 0.10 -1.43
C PHE A 169 2.59 0.94 -1.19
N PRO A 170 2.74 2.26 -0.91
CA PRO A 170 1.65 3.09 -0.40
C PRO A 170 0.41 3.06 -1.28
N LEU A 171 0.55 3.39 -2.57
CA LEU A 171 -0.58 3.45 -3.48
C LEU A 171 -1.16 2.07 -3.81
N LEU A 172 -0.30 1.09 -4.09
CA LEU A 172 -0.73 -0.26 -4.45
C LEU A 172 -1.55 -0.90 -3.32
N LEU A 173 -1.05 -0.84 -2.08
CA LEU A 173 -1.74 -1.43 -0.92
C LEU A 173 -2.99 -0.65 -0.51
N ALA A 174 -3.03 0.67 -0.76
CA ALA A 174 -4.27 1.43 -0.65
C ALA A 174 -5.31 0.91 -1.65
N CYS A 175 -4.95 0.74 -2.92
CA CYS A 175 -5.86 0.26 -3.96
C CYS A 175 -6.34 -1.17 -3.71
N TRP A 176 -5.53 -2.05 -3.12
CA TRP A 176 -5.96 -3.40 -2.72
C TRP A 176 -7.05 -3.41 -1.65
N LYS A 177 -7.15 -2.34 -0.85
CA LYS A 177 -8.20 -2.19 0.16
C LYS A 177 -9.39 -1.39 -0.39
N LEU A 178 -9.10 -0.32 -1.13
CA LEU A 178 -10.13 0.55 -1.70
C LEU A 178 -10.97 -0.17 -2.77
N GLY A 179 -10.32 -0.91 -3.66
CA GLY A 179 -11.02 -1.61 -4.74
C GLY A 179 -12.20 -2.47 -4.25
N PRO A 180 -11.95 -3.48 -3.40
CA PRO A 180 -13.04 -4.34 -2.90
C PRO A 180 -14.03 -3.60 -2.00
N ALA A 181 -13.58 -2.67 -1.16
CA ALA A 181 -14.46 -1.93 -0.26
C ALA A 181 -15.43 -1.03 -1.04
N LEU A 182 -14.91 -0.26 -2.00
CA LEU A 182 -15.71 0.67 -2.79
C LEU A 182 -16.67 -0.05 -3.75
N ILE A 183 -16.20 -1.08 -4.47
CA ILE A 183 -17.08 -1.79 -5.40
C ILE A 183 -18.23 -2.51 -4.70
N ALA A 184 -18.03 -2.94 -3.46
CA ALA A 184 -19.08 -3.52 -2.63
C ALA A 184 -20.11 -2.48 -2.12
N GLY A 185 -19.86 -1.17 -2.33
CA GLY A 185 -20.78 -0.10 -1.94
C GLY A 185 -20.50 0.50 -0.54
N ASN A 186 -19.36 0.19 0.06
CA ASN A 186 -18.97 0.75 1.36
C ASN A 186 -18.40 2.16 1.23
N SER A 187 -18.42 2.91 2.33
CA SER A 187 -17.62 4.13 2.50
C SER A 187 -16.31 3.81 3.21
N VAL A 188 -15.24 4.54 2.90
CA VAL A 188 -13.90 4.24 3.38
C VAL A 188 -13.24 5.44 4.03
N VAL A 189 -12.62 5.22 5.18
CA VAL A 189 -11.62 6.13 5.76
C VAL A 189 -10.25 5.48 5.64
N LEU A 190 -9.42 6.02 4.73
CA LEU A 190 -8.06 5.54 4.46
C LEU A 190 -7.06 6.29 5.34
N LYS A 191 -6.23 5.55 6.07
CA LYS A 191 -5.07 6.09 6.77
C LYS A 191 -3.78 5.55 6.16
N PRO A 192 -3.06 6.35 5.35
CA PRO A 192 -1.72 5.99 4.89
C PRO A 192 -0.70 5.99 6.05
N SER A 193 0.46 5.38 5.82
CA SER A 193 1.59 5.56 6.72
C SER A 193 2.02 7.03 6.78
N GLU A 194 2.42 7.49 7.94
CA GLU A 194 3.04 8.82 8.12
C GLU A 194 4.36 8.97 7.36
N LYS A 195 4.99 7.85 6.97
CA LYS A 195 6.24 7.85 6.21
C LYS A 195 6.04 7.99 4.70
N SER A 196 4.81 7.80 4.20
CA SER A 196 4.51 7.83 2.77
C SER A 196 3.04 8.18 2.51
N PRO A 197 2.59 9.39 2.88
CA PRO A 197 1.19 9.78 2.76
C PRO A 197 0.82 10.36 1.38
N LEU A 198 1.78 10.80 0.57
CA LEU A 198 1.55 11.74 -0.53
C LEU A 198 0.69 11.15 -1.64
N THR A 199 0.95 9.91 -2.05
CA THR A 199 0.16 9.26 -3.12
C THR A 199 -1.28 9.01 -2.71
N ALA A 200 -1.55 8.71 -1.42
CA ALA A 200 -2.91 8.52 -0.92
C ALA A 200 -3.70 9.84 -0.90
N LEU A 201 -3.07 10.95 -0.52
CA LEU A 201 -3.69 12.28 -0.56
C LEU A 201 -4.01 12.67 -2.01
N ARG A 202 -3.10 12.45 -2.95
CA ARG A 202 -3.34 12.71 -4.37
C ARG A 202 -4.45 11.84 -4.96
N LEU A 203 -4.48 10.55 -4.60
CA LEU A 203 -5.52 9.60 -5.03
C LEU A 203 -6.92 10.09 -4.64
N ALA A 204 -7.09 10.69 -3.47
CA ALA A 204 -8.38 11.21 -3.02
C ALA A 204 -8.96 12.27 -3.98
N GLY A 205 -8.12 13.18 -4.46
CA GLY A 205 -8.52 14.15 -5.48
C GLY A 205 -8.89 13.50 -6.82
N LEU A 206 -8.14 12.48 -7.24
CA LEU A 206 -8.46 11.72 -8.45
C LEU A 206 -9.78 10.94 -8.31
N ALA A 207 -10.05 10.39 -7.12
CA ALA A 207 -11.32 9.70 -6.86
C ALA A 207 -12.53 10.64 -6.97
N LYS A 208 -12.40 11.88 -6.46
CA LYS A 208 -13.41 12.92 -6.66
C LYS A 208 -13.58 13.29 -8.14
N GLU A 209 -12.48 13.48 -8.86
CA GLU A 209 -12.51 13.75 -10.30
C GLU A 209 -13.17 12.61 -11.10
N ALA A 210 -12.99 11.37 -10.65
CA ALA A 210 -13.64 10.19 -11.23
C ALA A 210 -15.15 10.14 -11.00
N GLY A 211 -15.70 11.01 -10.15
CA GLY A 211 -17.12 11.06 -9.82
C GLY A 211 -17.52 10.23 -8.58
N LEU A 212 -16.55 9.85 -7.73
CA LEU A 212 -16.87 9.23 -6.44
C LEU A 212 -17.60 10.25 -5.57
N PRO A 213 -18.81 9.94 -5.01
CA PRO A 213 -19.55 10.90 -4.20
C PRO A 213 -18.77 11.38 -2.97
N ASP A 214 -18.99 12.64 -2.60
CA ASP A 214 -18.34 13.24 -1.43
C ASP A 214 -18.65 12.44 -0.15
N GLY A 215 -17.62 12.16 0.64
CA GLY A 215 -17.73 11.34 1.86
C GLY A 215 -17.49 9.84 1.66
N VAL A 216 -17.62 9.28 0.44
CA VAL A 216 -17.39 7.85 0.20
C VAL A 216 -15.93 7.46 0.43
N LEU A 217 -14.99 8.32 0.05
CA LEU A 217 -13.57 8.18 0.39
C LEU A 217 -13.13 9.40 1.21
N ASN A 218 -12.54 9.12 2.37
CA ASN A 218 -11.86 10.11 3.21
C ASN A 218 -10.43 9.64 3.45
N VAL A 219 -9.47 10.55 3.48
CA VAL A 219 -8.04 10.23 3.71
C VAL A 219 -7.52 11.06 4.87
N ILE A 220 -7.07 10.37 5.91
CA ILE A 220 -6.54 10.97 7.15
C ILE A 220 -5.07 10.58 7.30
N SER A 221 -4.17 11.51 6.98
CA SER A 221 -2.76 11.41 7.33
C SER A 221 -2.56 11.64 8.82
N GLY A 222 -1.57 10.99 9.43
CA GLY A 222 -1.29 11.10 10.87
C GLY A 222 -0.61 9.85 11.42
N TYR A 223 -0.22 9.92 12.69
CA TYR A 223 0.49 8.82 13.34
C TYR A 223 -0.41 7.61 13.65
N GLY A 224 0.20 6.40 13.63
CA GLY A 224 -0.50 5.17 13.91
C GLY A 224 -1.15 5.12 15.30
N HIS A 225 -0.46 5.65 16.32
CA HIS A 225 -0.93 5.71 17.72
C HIS A 225 -1.96 6.83 18.00
N GLU A 226 -2.23 7.69 17.03
CA GLU A 226 -3.25 8.74 17.08
C GLU A 226 -4.41 8.39 16.13
N ALA A 227 -4.32 8.79 14.87
CA ALA A 227 -5.38 8.56 13.88
C ALA A 227 -5.66 7.05 13.65
N GLY A 228 -4.62 6.19 13.66
CA GLY A 228 -4.80 4.76 13.49
C GLY A 228 -5.56 4.11 14.66
N GLN A 229 -5.20 4.45 15.88
CA GLN A 229 -5.88 3.97 17.08
C GLN A 229 -7.30 4.55 17.19
N ALA A 230 -7.48 5.83 16.87
CA ALA A 230 -8.80 6.46 16.82
C ALA A 230 -9.77 5.70 15.89
N LEU A 231 -9.31 5.31 14.67
CA LEU A 231 -10.09 4.48 13.76
C LEU A 231 -10.41 3.09 14.33
N ALA A 232 -9.44 2.47 14.99
CA ALA A 232 -9.62 1.14 15.56
C ALA A 232 -10.64 1.12 16.71
N LEU A 233 -10.63 2.17 17.53
CA LEU A 233 -11.57 2.34 18.66
C LEU A 233 -12.92 2.93 18.26
N HIS A 234 -13.06 3.50 17.05
CA HIS A 234 -14.28 4.23 16.68
C HIS A 234 -15.50 3.32 16.58
N PRO A 235 -16.61 3.58 17.30
CA PRO A 235 -17.76 2.67 17.35
C PRO A 235 -18.56 2.57 16.04
N GLU A 236 -18.48 3.56 15.17
CA GLU A 236 -19.18 3.58 13.87
C GLU A 236 -18.30 3.11 12.68
N VAL A 237 -17.24 2.39 12.96
CA VAL A 237 -16.44 1.65 11.97
C VAL A 237 -16.81 0.17 12.07
N GLU A 238 -17.33 -0.44 11.02
CA GLU A 238 -17.77 -1.85 11.00
C GLU A 238 -16.63 -2.81 10.67
N VAL A 239 -15.69 -2.36 9.85
CA VAL A 239 -14.55 -3.18 9.42
C VAL A 239 -13.27 -2.37 9.50
N LEU A 240 -12.21 -2.98 10.01
CA LEU A 240 -10.87 -2.48 9.92
C LEU A 240 -10.04 -3.43 9.06
N THR A 241 -9.44 -2.92 7.99
CA THR A 241 -8.49 -3.65 7.17
C THR A 241 -7.10 -3.03 7.30
N PHE A 242 -6.13 -3.83 7.66
CA PHE A 242 -4.77 -3.40 7.98
C PHE A 242 -3.74 -4.19 7.19
N THR A 243 -2.70 -3.50 6.73
CA THR A 243 -1.44 -4.13 6.30
C THR A 243 -0.28 -3.48 7.03
N GLY A 244 0.59 -4.28 7.63
CA GLY A 244 1.76 -3.77 8.35
C GLY A 244 2.41 -4.78 9.29
N SER A 245 2.92 -4.32 10.45
CA SER A 245 3.61 -5.22 11.39
C SER A 245 2.64 -6.08 12.21
N THR A 246 3.05 -7.32 12.51
CA THR A 246 2.31 -8.22 13.41
C THR A 246 2.03 -7.57 14.77
N ARG A 247 2.97 -6.78 15.29
CA ARG A 247 2.80 -6.06 16.57
C ARG A 247 1.62 -5.10 16.50
N THR A 248 1.54 -4.29 15.45
CA THR A 248 0.42 -3.35 15.24
C THR A 248 -0.89 -4.09 15.00
N GLY A 249 -0.88 -5.18 14.20
CA GLY A 249 -2.07 -6.00 13.99
C GLY A 249 -2.66 -6.56 15.28
N LYS A 250 -1.80 -7.04 16.20
CA LYS A 250 -2.23 -7.49 17.52
C LYS A 250 -2.84 -6.36 18.36
N GLN A 251 -2.31 -5.14 18.26
CA GLN A 251 -2.88 -3.98 18.94
C GLN A 251 -4.26 -3.61 18.39
N LEU A 252 -4.41 -3.61 17.07
CA LEU A 252 -5.69 -3.31 16.42
C LEU A 252 -6.79 -4.34 16.76
N LEU A 253 -6.42 -5.61 16.95
CA LEU A 253 -7.36 -6.64 17.46
C LEU A 253 -7.82 -6.34 18.89
N LYS A 254 -6.91 -5.85 19.75
CA LYS A 254 -7.26 -5.41 21.12
C LYS A 254 -8.21 -4.22 21.08
N ASP A 255 -7.85 -3.19 20.33
CA ASP A 255 -8.63 -1.96 20.19
C ASP A 255 -10.05 -2.26 19.64
N ALA A 256 -10.17 -3.17 18.66
CA ALA A 256 -11.45 -3.61 18.14
C ALA A 256 -12.30 -4.35 19.21
N GLY A 257 -11.65 -5.17 20.03
CA GLY A 257 -12.32 -5.86 21.16
C GLY A 257 -12.77 -4.92 22.27
N GLU A 258 -12.02 -3.84 22.51
CA GLU A 258 -12.36 -2.80 23.47
C GLU A 258 -13.40 -1.80 22.95
N SER A 259 -13.74 -1.86 21.65
CA SER A 259 -14.72 -1.00 20.98
C SER A 259 -16.02 -1.78 20.72
N ASN A 260 -16.40 -1.89 19.47
CA ASN A 260 -17.66 -2.47 19.00
C ASN A 260 -17.52 -3.92 18.46
N MET A 261 -16.41 -4.59 18.71
CA MET A 261 -16.07 -5.91 18.17
C MET A 261 -16.09 -5.96 16.64
N LYS A 262 -15.68 -4.86 15.99
CA LYS A 262 -15.60 -4.77 14.51
C LYS A 262 -14.75 -5.89 13.93
N ARG A 263 -15.03 -6.25 12.70
CA ARG A 263 -14.20 -7.21 11.96
C ARG A 263 -12.85 -6.62 11.64
N VAL A 264 -11.78 -7.36 11.92
CA VAL A 264 -10.40 -6.95 11.63
C VAL A 264 -9.77 -7.93 10.66
N TRP A 265 -9.34 -7.42 9.50
CA TRP A 265 -8.64 -8.17 8.47
C TRP A 265 -7.19 -7.72 8.43
N LEU A 266 -6.28 -8.66 8.63
CA LEU A 266 -4.85 -8.38 8.79
C LEU A 266 -4.03 -9.01 7.66
N GLU A 267 -3.20 -8.19 7.03
CA GLU A 267 -2.06 -8.60 6.22
C GLU A 267 -0.79 -8.22 6.97
N ALA A 268 0.08 -9.17 7.22
CA ALA A 268 1.28 -8.98 8.04
C ALA A 268 2.53 -9.52 7.35
N GLY A 269 3.70 -9.11 7.81
CA GLY A 269 4.98 -9.56 7.29
C GLY A 269 5.22 -11.06 7.50
N GLY A 270 6.04 -11.63 6.65
CA GLY A 270 6.42 -13.03 6.67
C GLY A 270 7.91 -13.25 6.44
N LYS A 271 8.29 -14.53 6.42
CA LYS A 271 9.60 -15.04 6.04
C LYS A 271 9.39 -16.17 5.03
N SER A 272 9.01 -15.78 3.79
CA SER A 272 8.64 -16.73 2.73
C SER A 272 9.82 -17.60 2.33
N ALA A 273 9.54 -18.87 2.03
CA ALA A 273 10.53 -19.79 1.47
C ALA A 273 10.58 -19.62 -0.05
N ASN A 274 11.81 -19.66 -0.58
CA ASN A 274 12.11 -19.81 -2.00
C ASN A 274 12.84 -21.14 -2.15
N ILE A 275 12.24 -22.09 -2.86
CA ILE A 275 12.69 -23.49 -2.91
C ILE A 275 13.11 -23.84 -4.33
N ILE A 276 14.35 -24.29 -4.52
CA ILE A 276 14.92 -24.66 -5.81
C ILE A 276 15.44 -26.11 -5.75
N PHE A 277 14.90 -26.97 -6.61
CA PHE A 277 15.34 -28.35 -6.79
C PHE A 277 16.29 -28.49 -7.99
N ALA A 278 17.01 -29.61 -8.03
CA ALA A 278 18.00 -29.90 -9.08
C ALA A 278 17.38 -30.04 -10.48
N ASP A 279 16.12 -30.40 -10.58
CA ASP A 279 15.39 -30.51 -11.84
C ASP A 279 14.87 -29.16 -12.37
N CYS A 280 15.30 -28.04 -11.77
CA CYS A 280 14.98 -26.70 -12.25
C CYS A 280 15.42 -26.53 -13.72
N PRO A 281 14.52 -26.25 -14.66
CA PRO A 281 14.83 -26.27 -16.08
C PRO A 281 15.74 -25.11 -16.54
N ASP A 282 15.84 -24.03 -15.75
CA ASP A 282 16.61 -22.83 -16.06
C ASP A 282 17.18 -22.22 -14.77
N LEU A 283 18.40 -22.59 -14.44
CA LEU A 283 19.06 -22.17 -13.22
C LEU A 283 19.39 -20.67 -13.21
N ASP A 284 19.73 -20.08 -14.35
CA ASP A 284 20.04 -18.64 -14.45
C ASP A 284 18.79 -17.79 -14.23
N LYS A 285 17.65 -18.23 -14.77
CA LYS A 285 16.37 -17.60 -14.52
C LYS A 285 15.95 -17.72 -13.05
N ALA A 286 16.17 -18.89 -12.43
CA ALA A 286 15.91 -19.10 -11.01
C ALA A 286 16.77 -18.19 -10.12
N VAL A 287 18.07 -18.05 -10.45
CA VAL A 287 19.00 -17.13 -9.76
C VAL A 287 18.53 -15.67 -9.90
N SER A 288 18.19 -15.23 -11.11
CA SER A 288 17.69 -13.88 -11.36
C SER A 288 16.40 -13.59 -10.61
N ALA A 289 15.45 -14.54 -10.61
CA ALA A 289 14.21 -14.44 -9.85
C ALA A 289 14.44 -14.41 -8.34
N THR A 290 15.40 -15.20 -7.83
CA THR A 290 15.78 -15.20 -6.41
C THR A 290 16.37 -13.84 -6.00
N ALA A 291 17.29 -13.28 -6.79
CA ALA A 291 17.87 -11.96 -6.53
C ALA A 291 16.78 -10.87 -6.54
N ALA A 292 15.92 -10.86 -7.55
CA ALA A 292 14.80 -9.93 -7.63
C ALA A 292 13.83 -10.10 -6.45
N GLY A 293 13.52 -11.34 -6.05
CA GLY A 293 12.61 -11.66 -4.96
C GLY A 293 13.06 -11.19 -3.58
N ILE A 294 14.34 -10.86 -3.41
CA ILE A 294 14.88 -10.35 -2.14
C ILE A 294 15.39 -8.91 -2.21
N PHE A 295 15.96 -8.47 -3.34
CA PHE A 295 16.56 -7.14 -3.45
C PHE A 295 15.59 -6.07 -3.98
N TYR A 296 14.51 -6.48 -4.67
CA TYR A 296 13.46 -5.56 -5.11
C TYR A 296 12.95 -4.73 -3.93
N ASN A 297 12.73 -3.44 -4.15
CA ASN A 297 12.36 -2.47 -3.13
C ASN A 297 13.26 -2.51 -1.87
N GLN A 298 14.57 -2.73 -2.06
CA GLN A 298 15.57 -2.81 -0.99
C GLN A 298 15.27 -3.91 0.06
N GLY A 299 14.57 -4.99 -0.35
CA GLY A 299 14.12 -6.05 0.55
C GLY A 299 12.91 -5.67 1.43
N GLN A 300 12.35 -4.49 1.26
CA GLN A 300 11.21 -3.97 2.04
C GLN A 300 9.87 -4.52 1.51
N VAL A 301 9.79 -5.85 1.37
CA VAL A 301 8.67 -6.57 0.76
C VAL A 301 8.15 -7.64 1.71
N CYS A 302 6.85 -7.62 2.02
CA CYS A 302 6.23 -8.55 2.97
C CYS A 302 6.28 -10.01 2.52
N ILE A 303 6.28 -10.26 1.21
CA ILE A 303 6.32 -11.60 0.59
C ILE A 303 7.72 -11.98 0.09
N ALA A 304 8.77 -11.21 0.41
CA ALA A 304 10.13 -11.49 -0.04
C ALA A 304 10.56 -12.93 0.30
N GLY A 305 11.20 -13.61 -0.66
CA GLY A 305 11.72 -14.97 -0.51
C GLY A 305 12.98 -15.01 0.35
N THR A 306 12.85 -14.60 1.61
CA THR A 306 13.98 -14.39 2.54
C THR A 306 14.68 -15.65 3.02
N ARG A 307 14.11 -16.83 2.74
CA ARG A 307 14.70 -18.13 3.08
C ARG A 307 14.87 -18.93 1.80
N LEU A 308 16.08 -18.92 1.26
CA LEU A 308 16.45 -19.73 0.10
C LEU A 308 16.78 -21.17 0.56
N LEU A 309 16.04 -22.14 0.06
CA LEU A 309 16.24 -23.57 0.28
C LEU A 309 16.67 -24.20 -1.04
N LEU A 310 17.89 -24.71 -1.08
CA LEU A 310 18.49 -25.32 -2.25
C LEU A 310 18.69 -26.83 -2.02
N GLU A 311 18.45 -27.63 -3.05
CA GLU A 311 18.91 -29.02 -3.06
C GLU A 311 20.44 -29.05 -3.07
N ASP A 312 21.04 -29.90 -2.26
CA ASP A 312 22.51 -29.93 -2.02
C ASP A 312 23.32 -30.04 -3.31
N SER A 313 22.83 -30.81 -4.28
CA SER A 313 23.54 -31.07 -5.55
C SER A 313 23.75 -29.83 -6.42
N ILE A 314 22.98 -28.77 -6.25
CA ILE A 314 23.07 -27.52 -7.02
C ILE A 314 23.49 -26.32 -6.17
N ALA A 315 23.66 -26.51 -4.86
CA ALA A 315 23.80 -25.39 -3.92
C ALA A 315 25.04 -24.52 -4.22
N ASP A 316 26.20 -25.10 -4.43
CA ASP A 316 27.46 -24.36 -4.67
C ASP A 316 27.41 -23.55 -5.97
N ASP A 317 26.93 -24.14 -7.08
CA ASP A 317 26.80 -23.47 -8.37
C ASP A 317 25.76 -22.34 -8.29
N PHE A 318 24.59 -22.61 -7.68
CA PHE A 318 23.55 -21.60 -7.48
C PHE A 318 24.05 -20.42 -6.67
N LEU A 319 24.73 -20.67 -5.55
CA LEU A 319 25.25 -19.61 -4.68
C LEU A 319 26.34 -18.79 -5.35
N ALA A 320 27.21 -19.41 -6.17
CA ALA A 320 28.20 -18.68 -6.95
C ALA A 320 27.56 -17.72 -7.95
N ARG A 321 26.53 -18.17 -8.69
CA ARG A 321 25.76 -17.33 -9.62
C ARG A 321 24.98 -16.24 -8.88
N LEU A 322 24.34 -16.56 -7.74
CA LEU A 322 23.60 -15.59 -6.94
C LEU A 322 24.49 -14.47 -6.42
N LYS A 323 25.73 -14.79 -5.98
CA LYS A 323 26.71 -13.77 -5.58
C LYS A 323 27.07 -12.83 -6.74
N ALA A 324 27.27 -13.38 -7.94
CA ALA A 324 27.52 -12.56 -9.13
C ALA A 324 26.31 -11.66 -9.47
N GLN A 325 25.10 -12.22 -9.41
CA GLN A 325 23.88 -11.48 -9.68
C GLN A 325 23.60 -10.39 -8.63
N ALA A 326 23.91 -10.63 -7.35
CA ALA A 326 23.70 -9.65 -6.28
C ALA A 326 24.50 -8.35 -6.49
N ARG A 327 25.65 -8.42 -7.16
CA ARG A 327 26.47 -7.24 -7.47
C ARG A 327 25.81 -6.24 -8.42
N HIS A 328 24.78 -6.63 -9.14
CA HIS A 328 24.00 -5.74 -10.00
C HIS A 328 22.96 -4.92 -9.22
N TRP A 329 22.72 -5.27 -7.96
CA TRP A 329 21.77 -4.59 -7.08
C TRP A 329 22.53 -3.59 -6.20
N GLN A 330 22.75 -2.38 -6.73
CA GLN A 330 23.48 -1.33 -6.03
C GLN A 330 22.56 -0.15 -5.72
N PRO A 331 22.64 0.42 -4.50
CA PRO A 331 21.93 1.66 -4.17
C PRO A 331 22.39 2.81 -5.08
N GLY A 332 21.41 3.55 -5.59
CA GLY A 332 21.63 4.72 -6.44
C GLY A 332 20.61 5.83 -6.16
N ASP A 333 20.72 6.97 -6.87
CA ASP A 333 19.71 8.02 -6.82
C ASP A 333 18.36 7.45 -7.24
N PRO A 334 17.31 7.49 -6.39
CA PRO A 334 15.99 6.95 -6.75
C PRO A 334 15.35 7.62 -7.98
N LEU A 335 15.71 8.86 -8.29
CA LEU A 335 15.26 9.57 -9.48
C LEU A 335 16.00 9.17 -10.75
N ASP A 336 17.15 8.45 -10.62
CA ASP A 336 17.83 7.91 -11.77
C ASP A 336 17.13 6.64 -12.26
N PRO A 337 16.61 6.62 -13.50
CA PRO A 337 15.94 5.44 -14.05
C PRO A 337 16.84 4.22 -14.22
N ASP A 338 18.15 4.39 -14.18
CA ASP A 338 19.11 3.28 -14.26
C ASP A 338 19.41 2.65 -12.88
N SER A 339 19.02 3.31 -11.80
CA SER A 339 19.16 2.76 -10.44
C SER A 339 18.36 1.46 -10.28
N THR A 340 19.00 0.43 -9.73
CA THR A 340 18.40 -0.89 -9.47
C THR A 340 17.88 -1.01 -8.06
N MET A 341 18.46 -0.30 -7.11
CA MET A 341 18.01 -0.17 -5.72
C MET A 341 17.97 1.30 -5.33
N GLY A 342 17.05 1.63 -4.44
CA GLY A 342 16.95 2.95 -3.82
C GLY A 342 17.41 2.91 -2.36
N MET A 343 16.77 3.73 -1.52
CA MET A 343 17.11 3.89 -0.11
C MET A 343 16.12 3.16 0.80
N LEU A 344 16.58 2.75 1.98
CA LEU A 344 15.67 2.33 3.06
C LEU A 344 14.82 3.51 3.51
N ILE A 345 13.62 3.22 3.96
CA ILE A 345 12.60 4.25 4.27
C ILE A 345 13.07 5.29 5.30
N ASP A 346 13.85 4.89 6.29
CA ASP A 346 14.43 5.78 7.31
C ASP A 346 15.56 5.13 8.09
N ALA A 347 16.27 5.92 8.90
CA ALA A 347 17.38 5.49 9.74
C ALA A 347 16.96 4.43 10.78
N ALA A 348 15.77 4.54 11.38
CA ALA A 348 15.30 3.58 12.38
C ALA A 348 15.07 2.18 11.75
N HIS A 349 14.62 2.14 10.51
CA HIS A 349 14.51 0.88 9.77
C HIS A 349 15.89 0.33 9.39
N ALA A 350 16.82 1.18 8.97
CA ALA A 350 18.22 0.80 8.71
C ALA A 350 18.88 0.18 9.95
N ASP A 351 18.72 0.78 11.12
CA ASP A 351 19.23 0.25 12.39
C ASP A 351 18.63 -1.13 12.73
N THR A 352 17.34 -1.31 12.43
CA THR A 352 16.67 -2.60 12.59
C THR A 352 17.29 -3.66 11.68
N VAL A 353 17.50 -3.34 10.39
CA VAL A 353 18.14 -4.24 9.41
C VAL A 353 19.57 -4.58 9.85
N HIS A 354 20.37 -3.59 10.22
CA HIS A 354 21.72 -3.81 10.73
C HIS A 354 21.76 -4.71 11.97
N THR A 355 20.77 -4.59 12.85
CA THR A 355 20.67 -5.45 14.04
C THR A 355 20.45 -6.91 13.63
N PHE A 356 19.52 -7.19 12.71
CA PHE A 356 19.30 -8.55 12.20
C PHE A 356 20.51 -9.10 11.45
N ILE A 357 21.22 -8.28 10.66
CA ILE A 357 22.46 -8.70 9.99
C ILE A 357 23.52 -9.12 11.03
N ARG A 358 23.75 -8.30 12.07
CA ARG A 358 24.69 -8.63 13.15
C ARG A 358 24.34 -9.93 13.87
N GLU A 359 23.06 -10.14 14.13
CA GLU A 359 22.60 -11.38 14.77
C GLU A 359 22.76 -12.59 13.86
N GLY A 360 22.44 -12.44 12.58
CA GLY A 360 22.58 -13.48 11.57
C GLY A 360 24.05 -13.90 11.39
N THR A 361 24.96 -12.94 11.32
CA THR A 361 26.41 -13.19 11.17
C THR A 361 27.01 -13.95 12.37
N ARG A 362 26.43 -13.81 13.57
CA ARG A 362 26.87 -14.58 14.74
C ARG A 362 26.39 -16.05 14.73
N LYS A 363 25.33 -16.34 13.97
CA LYS A 363 24.67 -17.66 13.98
C LYS A 363 24.88 -18.46 12.70
N GLY A 364 25.35 -17.82 11.64
CA GLY A 364 25.53 -18.41 10.31
C GLY A 364 26.83 -17.99 9.66
N THR A 365 27.10 -18.56 8.48
CA THR A 365 28.26 -18.19 7.66
C THR A 365 27.88 -17.04 6.75
N LEU A 366 28.68 -15.97 6.77
CA LEU A 366 28.54 -14.85 5.84
C LEU A 366 29.10 -15.23 4.47
N LEU A 367 28.26 -15.23 3.44
CA LEU A 367 28.65 -15.61 2.07
C LEU A 367 29.00 -14.40 1.21
N LEU A 368 28.41 -13.25 1.46
CA LEU A 368 28.65 -12.00 0.75
C LEU A 368 28.38 -10.84 1.70
N ASP A 369 29.31 -9.91 1.80
CA ASP A 369 29.16 -8.65 2.53
C ASP A 369 29.06 -7.50 1.54
N GLY A 370 27.90 -6.84 1.45
CA GLY A 370 27.68 -5.70 0.56
C GLY A 370 28.52 -4.45 0.91
N ARG A 371 29.12 -4.40 2.10
CA ARG A 371 30.03 -3.30 2.52
C ARG A 371 31.40 -3.39 1.89
N GLU A 372 31.75 -4.52 1.30
CA GLU A 372 33.04 -4.79 0.67
C GLU A 372 33.02 -4.58 -0.85
N GLN A 373 31.94 -3.98 -1.40
CA GLN A 373 31.74 -3.80 -2.84
C GLN A 373 31.88 -2.36 -3.28
#